data_5b1225c1208606369b89ed7e681d80a6
#
_entry.id   5b1225c1208606369b89ed7e681d80a6
#
_cell.length_a   1.000
_cell.length_b   1.000
_cell.length_c   1.000
_cell.angle_alpha   90.00
_cell.angle_beta   90.00
_cell.angle_gamma   90.00
#
_symmetry.space_group_name_H-M   'P 1'
#
loop_
_entity.id
_entity.type
_entity.pdbx_description
1 polymer ?
#
loop_
_entity_poly.entity_id
_entity_poly.type
_entity_poly.pdbx_seq_one_letter_code
_entity_poly.pdbx_strand_id
1 'polypeptide(L)'
;MSARVGVVVFPGSNCEHDAVEAVRSLDGEADLVWHSDRTVSGFDAIILPGGFAHGDYLRPGAIARFSPVMGAVREFASSGGAVLGICNGFQVLTEAGFLPGALQKNRGLKFLCTMAELTVTSTRSVLTDGTELGRRLRVPINHFEGNFICDQETLRGLQEDDRIVLRYHDNPNGSLDDIAGICNEAGNVVGLMPHPERACDERLGSADGAILLGSFLAAAAVRSS
;
A
#
# COMPACT_ATOMS: atom_id res chain seq x y z
N MET A 1 9.23 6.56 20.77
CA MET A 1 9.88 5.28 20.40
C MET A 1 9.78 5.16 18.90
N SER A 2 10.78 4.57 18.21
CA SER A 2 10.70 4.31 16.77
C SER A 2 9.66 3.23 16.51
N ALA A 3 8.86 3.38 15.44
CA ALA A 3 7.90 2.34 15.06
C ALA A 3 8.64 1.09 14.53
N ARG A 4 8.23 -0.08 14.97
CA ARG A 4 8.73 -1.36 14.47
C ARG A 4 7.79 -1.96 13.43
N VAL A 5 8.28 -2.11 12.20
CA VAL A 5 7.50 -2.52 11.03
C VAL A 5 7.84 -3.94 10.60
N GLY A 6 6.84 -4.78 10.45
CA GLY A 6 6.96 -6.09 9.82
C GLY A 6 6.74 -5.98 8.31
N VAL A 7 7.74 -6.32 7.50
CA VAL A 7 7.62 -6.37 6.04
C VAL A 7 7.41 -7.81 5.61
N VAL A 8 6.23 -8.12 5.07
CA VAL A 8 5.87 -9.49 4.69
C VAL A 8 6.58 -9.90 3.41
N VAL A 9 7.16 -11.08 3.40
CA VAL A 9 7.82 -11.68 2.23
C VAL A 9 7.03 -12.89 1.75
N PHE A 10 6.51 -12.80 0.53
CA PHE A 10 5.96 -13.94 -0.20
C PHE A 10 7.01 -14.50 -1.16
N PRO A 11 6.94 -15.77 -1.55
CA PRO A 11 7.72 -16.25 -2.68
C PRO A 11 7.43 -15.38 -3.92
N GLY A 12 8.46 -14.71 -4.46
CA GLY A 12 8.31 -13.78 -5.58
C GLY A 12 8.10 -12.30 -5.22
N SER A 13 8.06 -11.92 -3.92
CA SER A 13 8.27 -10.53 -3.51
C SER A 13 9.63 -10.04 -4.02
N ASN A 14 9.74 -8.78 -4.38
CA ASN A 14 11.02 -8.20 -4.82
C ASN A 14 11.25 -6.75 -4.37
N CYS A 15 10.28 -6.14 -3.69
CA CYS A 15 10.39 -4.78 -3.12
C CYS A 15 10.47 -4.78 -1.59
N GLU A 16 10.63 -5.95 -0.95
CA GLU A 16 10.70 -6.07 0.50
C GLU A 16 11.92 -5.35 1.08
N HIS A 17 13.06 -5.44 0.41
CA HIS A 17 14.26 -4.73 0.85
C HIS A 17 14.16 -3.22 0.63
N ASP A 18 13.55 -2.76 -0.47
CA ASP A 18 13.27 -1.34 -0.69
C ASP A 18 12.39 -0.77 0.45
N ALA A 19 11.36 -1.54 0.86
CA ALA A 19 10.48 -1.14 1.97
C ALA A 19 11.24 -1.10 3.31
N VAL A 20 12.09 -2.09 3.60
CA VAL A 20 12.94 -2.12 4.81
C VAL A 20 13.89 -0.92 4.84
N GLU A 21 14.56 -0.63 3.73
CA GLU A 21 15.50 0.49 3.62
C GLU A 21 14.78 1.83 3.77
N ALA A 22 13.61 1.99 3.14
CA ALA A 22 12.81 3.20 3.27
C ALA A 22 12.36 3.46 4.72
N VAL A 23 11.86 2.43 5.42
CA VAL A 23 11.48 2.55 6.84
C VAL A 23 12.68 2.95 7.69
N ARG A 24 13.84 2.33 7.49
CA ARG A 24 15.07 2.62 8.23
C ARG A 24 15.62 4.02 7.93
N SER A 25 15.49 4.49 6.71
CA SER A 25 15.91 5.85 6.33
C SER A 25 15.06 6.94 6.99
N LEU A 26 13.88 6.58 7.51
CA LEU A 26 12.95 7.44 8.23
C LEU A 26 12.95 7.16 9.75
N ASP A 27 14.06 6.65 10.29
CA ASP A 27 14.27 6.36 11.71
C ASP A 27 13.32 5.29 12.29
N GLY A 28 12.67 4.47 11.44
CA GLY A 28 11.91 3.30 11.84
C GLY A 28 12.79 2.05 11.97
N GLU A 29 12.27 1.04 12.67
CA GLU A 29 12.83 -0.31 12.69
C GLU A 29 12.04 -1.21 11.74
N ALA A 30 12.70 -2.07 10.97
CA ALA A 30 12.01 -2.98 10.06
C ALA A 30 12.67 -4.36 10.04
N ASP A 31 11.82 -5.40 10.12
CA ASP A 31 12.19 -6.80 10.01
C ASP A 31 11.33 -7.51 8.95
N LEU A 32 11.90 -8.54 8.33
CA LEU A 32 11.19 -9.38 7.38
C LEU A 32 10.32 -10.42 8.11
N VAL A 33 9.09 -10.61 7.62
CA VAL A 33 8.13 -11.62 8.11
C VAL A 33 7.83 -12.57 6.97
N TRP A 34 8.13 -13.85 7.14
CA TRP A 34 7.93 -14.85 6.09
C TRP A 34 6.46 -15.23 5.94
N HIS A 35 5.99 -15.45 4.72
CA HIS A 35 4.58 -15.72 4.41
C HIS A 35 3.98 -16.93 5.15
N SER A 36 4.80 -17.87 5.64
CA SER A 36 4.34 -19.02 6.42
C SER A 36 4.25 -18.76 7.92
N ASP A 37 4.71 -17.60 8.39
CA ASP A 37 4.60 -17.23 9.80
C ASP A 37 3.13 -17.05 10.19
N ARG A 38 2.82 -17.37 11.43
CA ARG A 38 1.43 -17.35 11.94
C ARG A 38 1.19 -16.24 12.95
N THR A 39 2.18 -15.36 13.14
CA THR A 39 2.10 -14.23 14.06
C THR A 39 2.84 -13.02 13.50
N VAL A 40 2.33 -11.86 13.80
CA VAL A 40 2.96 -10.56 13.56
C VAL A 40 3.08 -9.77 14.88
N SER A 41 3.12 -10.50 16.01
CA SER A 41 3.24 -9.89 17.33
C SER A 41 4.58 -9.16 17.48
N GLY A 42 4.55 -8.02 18.17
CA GLY A 42 5.74 -7.20 18.41
C GLY A 42 6.05 -6.21 17.28
N PHE A 43 5.19 -6.12 16.27
CA PHE A 43 5.21 -5.04 15.27
C PHE A 43 4.13 -4.00 15.56
N ASP A 44 4.43 -2.74 15.26
CA ASP A 44 3.52 -1.60 15.39
C ASP A 44 2.78 -1.34 14.07
N ALA A 45 3.36 -1.79 12.96
CA ALA A 45 2.77 -1.73 11.63
C ALA A 45 3.24 -2.89 10.73
N ILE A 46 2.46 -3.17 9.69
CA ILE A 46 2.77 -4.21 8.70
C ILE A 46 2.77 -3.59 7.30
N ILE A 47 3.79 -3.94 6.49
CA ILE A 47 3.85 -3.63 5.07
C ILE A 47 3.77 -4.92 4.26
N LEU A 48 2.85 -4.97 3.30
CA LEU A 48 2.80 -5.94 2.22
C LEU A 48 3.48 -5.28 1.01
N PRO A 49 4.70 -5.69 0.64
CA PRO A 49 5.48 -4.99 -0.37
C PRO A 49 5.05 -5.32 -1.79
N GLY A 50 5.61 -4.61 -2.76
CA GLY A 50 5.49 -4.90 -4.18
C GLY A 50 6.26 -6.17 -4.59
N GLY A 51 5.98 -6.62 -5.81
CA GLY A 51 6.59 -7.80 -6.41
C GLY A 51 5.62 -8.61 -7.23
N PHE A 52 5.83 -9.93 -7.27
CA PHE A 52 5.04 -10.91 -7.99
C PHE A 52 4.76 -12.10 -7.08
N ALA A 53 4.01 -11.90 -6.01
CA ALA A 53 3.74 -12.90 -4.99
C ALA A 53 3.22 -14.22 -5.59
N HIS A 54 3.94 -15.32 -5.33
CA HIS A 54 3.70 -16.64 -5.93
C HIS A 54 3.69 -16.62 -7.48
N GLY A 55 4.44 -15.68 -8.11
CA GLY A 55 4.52 -15.54 -9.55
C GLY A 55 3.27 -15.00 -10.22
N ASP A 56 2.36 -14.38 -9.46
CA ASP A 56 1.05 -13.87 -9.91
C ASP A 56 0.21 -14.91 -10.66
N TYR A 57 0.44 -16.22 -10.38
CA TYR A 57 -0.36 -17.29 -10.95
C TYR A 57 -1.84 -17.09 -10.66
N LEU A 58 -2.70 -17.38 -11.65
CA LEU A 58 -4.12 -17.08 -11.74
C LEU A 58 -4.38 -15.59 -11.93
N ARG A 59 -3.97 -14.74 -10.99
CA ARG A 59 -3.95 -13.28 -11.02
C ARG A 59 -3.15 -12.76 -9.81
N PRO A 60 -2.66 -11.52 -9.85
CA PRO A 60 -1.87 -10.95 -8.74
C PRO A 60 -2.59 -11.04 -7.40
N GLY A 61 -1.86 -11.50 -6.38
CA GLY A 61 -2.38 -11.64 -5.02
C GLY A 61 -3.27 -12.86 -4.75
N ALA A 62 -3.76 -13.55 -5.79
CA ALA A 62 -4.76 -14.63 -5.64
C ALA A 62 -4.28 -15.81 -4.79
N ILE A 63 -3.01 -16.18 -4.86
CA ILE A 63 -2.44 -17.26 -4.05
C ILE A 63 -1.96 -16.71 -2.70
N ALA A 64 -1.33 -15.55 -2.70
CA ALA A 64 -0.78 -14.92 -1.49
C ALA A 64 -1.83 -14.73 -0.38
N ARG A 65 -3.09 -14.44 -0.74
CA ARG A 65 -4.20 -14.30 0.22
C ARG A 65 -4.41 -15.52 1.13
N PHE A 66 -3.97 -16.72 0.72
CA PHE A 66 -4.08 -17.96 1.50
C PHE A 66 -2.84 -18.25 2.35
N SER A 67 -1.80 -17.42 2.28
CA SER A 67 -0.61 -17.60 3.11
C SER A 67 -0.96 -17.49 4.59
N PRO A 68 -0.36 -18.32 5.46
CA PRO A 68 -0.66 -18.32 6.91
C PRO A 68 -0.55 -16.94 7.56
N VAL A 69 0.44 -16.11 7.16
CA VAL A 69 0.63 -14.76 7.68
C VAL A 69 -0.59 -13.86 7.49
N MET A 70 -1.40 -14.07 6.43
CA MET A 70 -2.57 -13.23 6.16
C MET A 70 -3.67 -13.37 7.22
N GLY A 71 -3.74 -14.52 7.93
CA GLY A 71 -4.59 -14.67 9.11
C GLY A 71 -4.15 -13.76 10.24
N ALA A 72 -2.85 -13.76 10.56
CA ALA A 72 -2.29 -12.89 11.59
C ALA A 72 -2.40 -11.40 11.23
N VAL A 73 -2.17 -11.04 9.94
CA VAL A 73 -2.36 -9.66 9.45
C VAL A 73 -3.83 -9.22 9.59
N ARG A 74 -4.78 -10.13 9.37
CA ARG A 74 -6.22 -9.82 9.54
C ARG A 74 -6.56 -9.52 11.00
N GLU A 75 -6.10 -10.34 11.93
CA GLU A 75 -6.29 -10.11 13.36
C GLU A 75 -5.65 -8.79 13.81
N PHE A 76 -4.42 -8.52 13.34
CA PHE A 76 -3.69 -7.28 13.59
C PHE A 76 -4.45 -6.05 13.06
N ALA A 77 -4.92 -6.10 11.82
CA ALA A 77 -5.71 -5.02 11.22
C ALA A 77 -7.04 -4.80 11.97
N SER A 78 -7.73 -5.90 12.35
CA SER A 78 -9.02 -5.84 13.07
C SER A 78 -8.88 -5.25 14.47
N SER A 79 -7.71 -5.40 15.11
CA SER A 79 -7.38 -4.75 16.39
C SER A 79 -6.94 -3.29 16.21
N GLY A 80 -6.99 -2.76 14.99
CA GLY A 80 -6.64 -1.38 14.67
C GLY A 80 -5.18 -1.20 14.23
N GLY A 81 -4.39 -2.25 14.09
CA GLY A 81 -3.01 -2.18 13.61
C GLY A 81 -2.90 -1.57 12.21
N ALA A 82 -1.86 -0.78 11.97
CA ALA A 82 -1.62 -0.11 10.69
C ALA A 82 -1.08 -1.10 9.65
N VAL A 83 -1.75 -1.21 8.50
CA VAL A 83 -1.36 -2.10 7.39
C VAL A 83 -1.27 -1.32 6.10
N LEU A 84 -0.14 -1.45 5.40
CA LEU A 84 0.10 -0.82 4.11
C LEU A 84 0.38 -1.88 3.04
N GLY A 85 -0.39 -1.87 1.95
CA GLY A 85 -0.15 -2.69 0.76
C GLY A 85 0.36 -1.84 -0.39
N ILE A 86 1.57 -2.11 -0.87
CA ILE A 86 2.22 -1.38 -1.97
C ILE A 86 2.19 -2.24 -3.22
N CYS A 87 1.66 -1.73 -4.33
CA CYS A 87 1.61 -2.40 -5.64
C CYS A 87 1.03 -3.83 -5.53
N ASN A 88 1.84 -4.88 -5.60
CA ASN A 88 1.39 -6.27 -5.39
C ASN A 88 0.78 -6.48 -3.98
N GLY A 89 1.24 -5.78 -2.96
CA GLY A 89 0.62 -5.78 -1.63
C GLY A 89 -0.82 -5.24 -1.66
N PHE A 90 -1.11 -4.21 -2.45
CA PHE A 90 -2.47 -3.73 -2.65
C PHE A 90 -3.35 -4.78 -3.34
N GLN A 91 -2.82 -5.45 -4.36
CA GLN A 91 -3.51 -6.57 -5.03
C GLN A 91 -3.82 -7.70 -4.03
N VAL A 92 -2.89 -8.04 -3.14
CA VAL A 92 -3.12 -9.03 -2.06
C VAL A 92 -4.23 -8.56 -1.11
N LEU A 93 -4.24 -7.28 -0.72
CA LEU A 93 -5.26 -6.74 0.19
C LEU A 93 -6.67 -6.77 -0.44
N THR A 94 -6.82 -6.48 -1.73
CA THR A 94 -8.12 -6.61 -2.41
C THR A 94 -8.54 -8.07 -2.56
N GLU A 95 -7.64 -8.97 -2.97
CA GLU A 95 -7.91 -10.41 -3.09
C GLU A 95 -8.26 -11.07 -1.75
N ALA A 96 -7.66 -10.61 -0.67
CA ALA A 96 -7.94 -11.10 0.69
C ALA A 96 -9.15 -10.43 1.35
N GLY A 97 -9.80 -9.46 0.70
CA GLY A 97 -10.99 -8.78 1.20
C GLY A 97 -10.73 -7.84 2.39
N PHE A 98 -9.54 -7.25 2.48
CA PHE A 98 -9.25 -6.14 3.41
C PHE A 98 -9.69 -4.80 2.82
N LEU A 99 -9.65 -4.70 1.50
CA LEU A 99 -10.06 -3.53 0.73
C LEU A 99 -11.03 -3.98 -0.37
N PRO A 100 -11.99 -3.14 -0.76
CA PRO A 100 -12.92 -3.44 -1.84
C PRO A 100 -12.28 -3.27 -3.21
N GLY A 101 -12.96 -3.77 -4.26
CA GLY A 101 -12.53 -3.65 -5.65
C GLY A 101 -11.51 -4.69 -6.07
N ALA A 102 -10.86 -4.46 -7.20
CA ALA A 102 -9.84 -5.33 -7.78
C ALA A 102 -8.87 -4.55 -8.66
N LEU A 103 -7.67 -5.09 -8.86
CA LEU A 103 -6.67 -4.54 -9.76
C LEU A 103 -6.63 -5.38 -11.03
N GLN A 104 -6.83 -4.73 -12.19
CA GLN A 104 -6.81 -5.36 -13.51
C GLN A 104 -5.61 -4.87 -14.34
N LYS A 105 -5.45 -5.49 -15.52
CA LYS A 105 -4.45 -5.06 -16.50
C LYS A 105 -4.63 -3.60 -16.86
N ASN A 106 -3.51 -2.89 -16.96
CA ASN A 106 -3.48 -1.51 -17.40
C ASN A 106 -4.24 -1.37 -18.73
N ARG A 107 -5.00 -0.29 -18.90
CA ARG A 107 -5.79 -0.02 -20.11
C ARG A 107 -5.01 -0.15 -21.40
N GLY A 108 -3.72 0.22 -21.38
CA GLY A 108 -2.83 0.12 -22.55
C GLY A 108 -2.23 -1.27 -22.77
N LEU A 109 -2.53 -2.28 -21.95
CA LEU A 109 -1.97 -3.63 -21.98
C LEU A 109 -0.43 -3.63 -22.05
N LYS A 110 0.20 -2.68 -21.38
CA LYS A 110 1.65 -2.54 -21.29
C LYS A 110 2.07 -2.43 -19.82
N PHE A 111 3.27 -2.93 -19.53
CA PHE A 111 3.94 -2.68 -18.28
C PHE A 111 4.31 -1.18 -18.21
N LEU A 112 3.98 -0.54 -17.10
CA LEU A 112 4.29 0.86 -16.85
C LEU A 112 5.41 0.96 -15.81
N CYS A 113 6.47 1.68 -16.16
CA CYS A 113 7.57 2.01 -15.26
C CYS A 113 7.91 3.49 -15.47
N THR A 114 7.31 4.35 -14.66
CA THR A 114 7.41 5.81 -14.80
C THR A 114 7.10 6.52 -13.50
N MET A 115 7.50 7.79 -13.39
CA MET A 115 7.02 8.66 -12.32
C MET A 115 5.56 9.04 -12.57
N ALA A 116 4.73 8.95 -11.54
CA ALA A 116 3.34 9.39 -11.55
C ALA A 116 3.17 10.59 -10.62
N GLU A 117 2.35 11.54 -11.04
CA GLU A 117 1.89 12.62 -10.16
C GLU A 117 0.61 12.18 -9.47
N LEU A 118 0.59 12.30 -8.15
CA LEU A 118 -0.52 11.95 -7.27
C LEU A 118 -1.05 13.22 -6.59
N THR A 119 -2.32 13.18 -6.25
CA THR A 119 -2.95 14.19 -5.38
C THR A 119 -3.49 13.51 -4.13
N VAL A 120 -3.19 14.05 -2.95
CA VAL A 120 -3.81 13.63 -1.69
C VAL A 120 -5.26 14.10 -1.69
N THR A 121 -6.21 13.19 -1.70
CA THR A 121 -7.65 13.50 -1.78
C THR A 121 -8.41 13.25 -0.48
N SER A 122 -7.77 12.57 0.48
CA SER A 122 -8.29 12.39 1.84
C SER A 122 -7.13 12.24 2.83
N THR A 123 -7.26 12.82 4.02
CA THR A 123 -6.29 12.70 5.12
C THR A 123 -6.76 11.75 6.22
N ARG A 124 -7.80 10.95 5.94
CA ARG A 124 -8.41 10.10 6.98
C ARG A 124 -7.63 8.80 7.26
N SER A 125 -6.62 8.46 6.48
CA SER A 125 -5.88 7.19 6.62
C SER A 125 -4.55 7.35 7.33
N VAL A 126 -4.05 6.27 7.93
CA VAL A 126 -2.71 6.20 8.53
C VAL A 126 -1.57 6.58 7.56
N LEU A 127 -1.81 6.54 6.24
CA LEU A 127 -0.82 6.93 5.22
C LEU A 127 -0.84 8.42 4.92
N THR A 128 -1.97 9.09 5.13
CA THR A 128 -2.20 10.47 4.66
C THR A 128 -2.58 11.45 5.78
N ASP A 129 -2.77 11.00 7.00
CA ASP A 129 -3.22 11.81 8.13
C ASP A 129 -2.21 12.93 8.49
N GLY A 130 -0.91 12.69 8.32
CA GLY A 130 0.16 13.68 8.46
C GLY A 130 0.42 14.54 7.22
N THR A 131 -0.47 14.51 6.20
CA THR A 131 -0.29 15.24 4.94
C THR A 131 -1.32 16.38 4.79
N GLU A 132 -1.15 17.20 3.76
CA GLU A 132 -2.10 18.26 3.43
C GLU A 132 -3.04 17.80 2.29
N LEU A 133 -4.34 18.06 2.44
CA LEU A 133 -5.33 17.82 1.38
C LEU A 133 -4.97 18.64 0.13
N GLY A 134 -5.01 18.03 -1.03
CA GLY A 134 -4.64 18.63 -2.30
C GLY A 134 -3.13 18.66 -2.57
N ARG A 135 -2.29 18.19 -1.65
CA ARG A 135 -0.84 18.08 -1.86
C ARG A 135 -0.54 17.19 -3.07
N ARG A 136 0.34 17.68 -3.93
CA ARG A 136 0.86 16.90 -5.05
C ARG A 136 2.14 16.18 -4.65
N LEU A 137 2.26 14.93 -5.10
CA LEU A 137 3.38 14.04 -4.81
C LEU A 137 3.83 13.37 -6.10
N ARG A 138 5.14 13.19 -6.27
CA ARG A 138 5.74 12.45 -7.38
C ARG A 138 6.26 11.13 -6.87
N VAL A 139 5.62 10.02 -7.27
CA VAL A 139 5.94 8.67 -6.80
C VAL A 139 5.98 7.72 -8.00
N PRO A 140 6.99 6.84 -8.12
CA PRO A 140 7.07 5.92 -9.25
C PRO A 140 5.99 4.85 -9.19
N ILE A 141 5.56 4.41 -10.38
CA ILE A 141 4.74 3.22 -10.61
C ILE A 141 5.53 2.18 -11.39
N ASN A 142 5.29 0.89 -11.11
CA ASN A 142 6.02 -0.21 -11.73
C ASN A 142 5.14 -1.46 -11.78
N HIS A 143 4.19 -1.53 -12.73
CA HIS A 143 3.19 -2.60 -12.78
C HIS A 143 2.59 -2.83 -14.17
N PHE A 144 2.08 -4.04 -14.40
CA PHE A 144 1.25 -4.41 -15.54
C PHE A 144 -0.25 -4.41 -15.20
N GLU A 145 -0.58 -4.74 -13.95
CA GLU A 145 -1.93 -4.85 -13.42
C GLU A 145 -2.14 -3.87 -12.26
N GLY A 146 -2.40 -2.60 -12.60
CA GLY A 146 -2.60 -1.53 -11.62
C GLY A 146 -3.89 -0.74 -11.83
N ASN A 147 -4.72 -1.15 -12.79
CA ASN A 147 -6.00 -0.52 -13.09
C ASN A 147 -7.04 -0.93 -12.03
N PHE A 148 -7.33 -0.05 -11.08
CA PHE A 148 -8.35 -0.28 -10.05
C PHE A 148 -9.75 -0.22 -10.65
N ILE A 149 -10.57 -1.22 -10.32
CA ILE A 149 -11.98 -1.29 -10.71
C ILE A 149 -12.85 -1.71 -9.52
N CYS A 150 -14.08 -1.25 -9.51
CA CYS A 150 -15.15 -1.71 -8.59
C CYS A 150 -16.52 -1.43 -9.24
N ASP A 151 -17.59 -1.94 -8.62
CA ASP A 151 -18.95 -1.58 -9.01
C ASP A 151 -19.33 -0.17 -8.55
N GLN A 152 -20.46 0.34 -9.04
CA GLN A 152 -20.94 1.70 -8.77
C GLN A 152 -21.34 1.94 -7.30
N GLU A 153 -21.79 0.89 -6.59
CA GLU A 153 -22.14 0.98 -5.18
C GLU A 153 -20.88 1.13 -4.32
N THR A 154 -19.89 0.30 -4.58
CA THR A 154 -18.56 0.38 -3.95
C THR A 154 -17.90 1.73 -4.22
N LEU A 155 -17.94 2.24 -5.47
CA LEU A 155 -17.36 3.54 -5.79
C LEU A 155 -18.04 4.68 -5.00
N ARG A 156 -19.36 4.67 -4.93
CA ARG A 156 -20.10 5.66 -4.13
C ARG A 156 -19.71 5.60 -2.66
N GLY A 157 -19.65 4.40 -2.07
CA GLY A 157 -19.22 4.25 -0.67
C GLY A 157 -17.80 4.75 -0.43
N LEU A 158 -16.86 4.48 -1.35
CA LEU A 158 -15.50 5.01 -1.26
C LEU A 158 -15.46 6.55 -1.32
N GLN A 159 -16.32 7.17 -2.14
CA GLN A 159 -16.41 8.62 -2.29
C GLN A 159 -17.11 9.29 -1.09
N GLU A 160 -18.25 8.75 -0.66
CA GLU A 160 -19.06 9.29 0.45
C GLU A 160 -18.32 9.21 1.80
N ASP A 161 -17.52 8.16 1.99
CA ASP A 161 -16.75 7.91 3.21
C ASP A 161 -15.33 8.51 3.17
N ASP A 162 -14.96 9.29 2.16
CA ASP A 162 -13.61 9.84 1.97
C ASP A 162 -12.48 8.78 1.99
N ARG A 163 -12.73 7.59 1.44
CA ARG A 163 -11.81 6.46 1.47
C ARG A 163 -10.87 6.38 0.27
N ILE A 164 -11.00 7.27 -0.70
CA ILE A 164 -10.06 7.45 -1.80
C ILE A 164 -8.98 8.42 -1.31
N VAL A 165 -7.83 7.86 -0.92
CA VAL A 165 -6.77 8.65 -0.25
C VAL A 165 -5.82 9.32 -1.21
N LEU A 166 -5.59 8.69 -2.39
CA LEU A 166 -4.72 9.20 -3.44
C LEU A 166 -5.36 9.02 -4.81
N ARG A 167 -5.26 10.04 -5.67
CA ARG A 167 -5.65 9.98 -7.08
C ARG A 167 -4.46 10.29 -7.98
N TYR A 168 -4.42 9.66 -9.14
CA TYR A 168 -3.51 10.08 -10.21
C TYR A 168 -3.94 11.45 -10.76
N HIS A 169 -2.98 12.30 -11.05
CA HIS A 169 -3.25 13.56 -11.75
C HIS A 169 -3.52 13.30 -13.24
N ASP A 170 -2.65 12.54 -13.90
CA ASP A 170 -2.82 12.06 -15.26
C ASP A 170 -2.92 10.54 -15.19
N ASN A 171 -4.13 10.00 -15.29
CA ASN A 171 -4.41 8.58 -15.10
C ASN A 171 -3.61 7.66 -16.07
N PRO A 172 -2.50 7.04 -15.64
CA PRO A 172 -1.61 6.31 -16.53
C PRO A 172 -2.14 4.94 -16.91
N ASN A 173 -2.93 4.31 -16.03
CA ASN A 173 -3.27 2.89 -16.10
C ASN A 173 -4.75 2.60 -16.37
N GLY A 174 -5.61 3.63 -16.32
CA GLY A 174 -7.04 3.49 -16.57
C GLY A 174 -7.87 3.22 -15.31
N SER A 175 -7.29 3.39 -14.11
CA SER A 175 -8.00 3.24 -12.83
C SER A 175 -9.30 4.06 -12.80
N LEU A 176 -10.36 3.42 -12.30
CA LEU A 176 -11.65 4.07 -12.11
C LEU A 176 -11.49 5.29 -11.19
N ASP A 177 -12.10 6.43 -11.57
CA ASP A 177 -12.08 7.68 -10.79
C ASP A 177 -10.65 8.13 -10.42
N ASP A 178 -9.68 7.84 -11.30
CA ASP A 178 -8.24 8.13 -11.12
C ASP A 178 -7.63 7.56 -9.84
N ILE A 179 -8.25 6.56 -9.23
CA ILE A 179 -7.84 5.98 -7.95
C ILE A 179 -6.42 5.42 -8.04
N ALA A 180 -5.51 5.96 -7.22
CA ALA A 180 -4.15 5.48 -7.02
C ALA A 180 -4.01 4.70 -5.71
N GLY A 181 -4.85 5.01 -4.70
CA GLY A 181 -4.87 4.35 -3.41
C GLY A 181 -6.16 4.60 -2.64
N ILE A 182 -6.56 3.58 -1.87
CA ILE A 182 -7.76 3.60 -1.01
C ILE A 182 -7.45 3.10 0.39
N CYS A 183 -8.33 3.39 1.35
CA CYS A 183 -8.28 2.80 2.69
C CYS A 183 -9.58 2.04 3.02
N ASN A 184 -9.50 1.21 4.09
CA ASN A 184 -10.68 0.59 4.70
C ASN A 184 -11.50 1.63 5.50
N GLU A 185 -12.65 1.23 6.05
CA GLU A 185 -13.54 2.09 6.84
C GLU A 185 -12.86 2.70 8.08
N ALA A 186 -11.99 1.97 8.73
CA ALA A 186 -11.26 2.45 9.92
C ALA A 186 -10.03 3.34 9.57
N GLY A 187 -9.62 3.42 8.29
CA GLY A 187 -8.47 4.19 7.84
C GLY A 187 -7.10 3.58 8.19
N ASN A 188 -7.08 2.40 8.82
CA ASN A 188 -5.84 1.75 9.27
C ASN A 188 -5.26 0.73 8.28
N VAL A 189 -6.00 0.33 7.27
CA VAL A 189 -5.52 -0.50 6.16
C VAL A 189 -5.55 0.34 4.89
N VAL A 190 -4.41 0.48 4.24
CA VAL A 190 -4.26 1.28 3.01
C VAL A 190 -3.61 0.44 1.92
N GLY A 191 -4.11 0.57 0.71
CA GLY A 191 -3.50 0.00 -0.49
C GLY A 191 -3.28 1.07 -1.54
N LEU A 192 -2.11 1.07 -2.19
CA LEU A 192 -1.78 1.96 -3.30
C LEU A 192 -0.93 1.25 -4.34
N MET A 193 -1.07 1.64 -5.62
CA MET A 193 -0.25 1.09 -6.71
C MET A 193 1.13 1.75 -6.86
N PRO A 194 1.29 3.07 -6.59
CA PRO A 194 2.60 3.71 -6.55
C PRO A 194 3.52 3.16 -5.45
N HIS A 195 4.82 3.34 -5.64
CA HIS A 195 5.89 2.84 -4.77
C HIS A 195 6.52 3.97 -3.93
N PRO A 196 5.96 4.37 -2.77
CA PRO A 196 6.53 5.41 -1.94
C PRO A 196 7.91 5.03 -1.39
N GLU A 197 8.20 3.73 -1.18
CA GLU A 197 9.49 3.23 -0.74
C GLU A 197 10.64 3.53 -1.74
N ARG A 198 10.29 3.79 -2.99
CA ARG A 198 11.24 4.16 -4.07
C ARG A 198 11.31 5.67 -4.33
N ALA A 199 10.69 6.46 -3.46
CA ALA A 199 10.67 7.91 -3.53
C ALA A 199 10.95 8.53 -2.15
N CYS A 200 11.93 7.99 -1.42
CA CYS A 200 12.33 8.48 -0.08
C CYS A 200 13.64 9.27 -0.10
N ASP A 201 14.26 9.46 -1.27
CA ASP A 201 15.52 10.20 -1.44
C ASP A 201 15.53 10.90 -2.80
N GLU A 202 15.89 12.16 -2.85
CA GLU A 202 16.00 12.95 -4.09
C GLU A 202 16.92 12.30 -5.14
N ARG A 203 17.92 11.54 -4.70
CA ARG A 203 18.80 10.77 -5.61
C ARG A 203 18.07 9.69 -6.40
N LEU A 204 16.90 9.25 -5.91
CA LEU A 204 16.00 8.31 -6.60
C LEU A 204 15.00 9.04 -7.53
N GLY A 205 15.08 10.38 -7.61
CA GLY A 205 14.23 11.20 -8.47
C GLY A 205 13.07 11.90 -7.76
N SER A 206 12.78 11.54 -6.51
CA SER A 206 11.80 12.20 -5.63
C SER A 206 12.00 11.76 -4.18
N ALA A 207 11.68 12.65 -3.23
CA ALA A 207 11.57 12.36 -1.80
C ALA A 207 10.11 12.42 -1.30
N ASP A 208 9.13 12.51 -2.18
CA ASP A 208 7.72 12.67 -1.79
C ASP A 208 7.13 11.41 -1.14
N GLY A 209 7.70 10.24 -1.42
CA GLY A 209 7.32 8.98 -0.76
C GLY A 209 7.64 8.97 0.73
N ALA A 210 8.69 9.70 1.15
CA ALA A 210 9.05 9.86 2.56
C ALA A 210 7.93 10.56 3.36
N ILE A 211 7.15 11.42 2.72
CA ILE A 211 6.01 12.11 3.34
C ILE A 211 4.92 11.11 3.71
N LEU A 212 4.59 10.20 2.77
CA LEU A 212 3.58 9.16 2.99
C LEU A 212 4.05 8.14 4.03
N LEU A 213 5.28 7.63 3.89
CA LEU A 213 5.80 6.65 4.84
C LEU A 213 6.06 7.26 6.22
N GLY A 214 6.46 8.54 6.29
CA GLY A 214 6.58 9.27 7.55
C GLY A 214 5.25 9.38 8.30
N SER A 215 4.16 9.70 7.59
CA SER A 215 2.79 9.68 8.15
C SER A 215 2.43 8.29 8.68
N PHE A 216 2.67 7.25 7.89
CA PHE A 216 2.41 5.85 8.26
C PHE A 216 3.17 5.43 9.52
N LEU A 217 4.46 5.76 9.61
CA LEU A 217 5.29 5.45 10.79
C LEU A 217 4.87 6.23 12.03
N ALA A 218 4.50 7.50 11.87
CA ALA A 218 4.00 8.32 12.97
C ALA A 218 2.68 7.75 13.54
N ALA A 219 1.75 7.36 12.66
CA ALA A 219 0.49 6.72 13.06
C ALA A 219 0.72 5.37 13.78
N ALA A 220 1.71 4.58 13.35
CA ALA A 220 2.09 3.33 14.00
C ALA A 220 2.64 3.55 15.41
N ALA A 221 3.53 4.54 15.61
CA ALA A 221 4.16 4.84 16.89
C ALA A 221 3.17 5.28 17.97
N VAL A 222 2.11 6.01 17.61
CA VAL A 222 1.07 6.47 18.55
C VAL A 222 0.26 5.32 19.14
N ARG A 223 0.07 4.23 18.39
CA ARG A 223 -0.74 3.08 18.82
C ARG A 223 -0.01 2.13 19.77
N SER A 224 1.32 2.26 19.88
CA SER A 224 2.17 1.45 20.75
C SER A 224 2.39 2.09 22.13
N SER A 225 1.81 3.25 22.36
CA SER A 225 1.89 4.04 23.62
C SER A 225 0.64 3.84 24.48
#